data_52448b6997275c34a3771310b1a9c65b
#
_entry.id   52448b6997275c34a3771310b1a9c65b
#
_cell.length_a   1.000
_cell.length_b   1.000
_cell.length_c   1.000
_cell.angle_alpha   90.00
_cell.angle_beta   90.00
_cell.angle_gamma   90.00
#
_symmetry.space_group_name_H-M   'P 1'
#
loop_
_entity.id
_entity.type
_entity.pdbx_description
1 polymer ?
#
loop_
_entity_poly.entity_id
_entity_poly.type
_entity_poly.pdbx_seq_one_letter_code
_entity_poly.pdbx_strand_id
1 'polypeptide(L)'
;MKKQIVLATTFVLVLSSLYCPESQAAAKPKLSKTKLTLTVGKTAKLKVKNYKGTVKWSSNKKKVAAVSKKGVVTAKKKGTAVITAKAGKKKLKCKVTVKMAANKNTQTPDPVTTASAAPAITQNPAITNGSTSSTNPAATPKTPGTAAPTKDPIKKNPAQEQALKQMIEKLNADGATIPTDLNDKKTYIWSNEGKLTGISWSSCNISGELDFSAFETLTYLDSYGNNLSSLDISNCPSLAQLYCDNNNLGALDVSNCPSLNSLSCDHNALSSLDVSNCLSLVFLSCNNNNLSALDVSNCPSLNSLSCEYNTLSSLDVSNCPLLETLLCDNNNLSALDISNCPLSTVLCCGSNKLNTLDISNCSSLTTLDCSNNKLNTLDISICSSLSILECFDNNLSSLDTSNCSLLTWLSCDSNKLDTLDISNCSLLETLFCGNNVNAP
;
A
#
# COMPACT_ATOMS: atom_id res chain seq x y z
N MET A 1 14.49 38.07 30.70
CA MET A 1 15.62 37.81 29.77
C MET A 1 15.11 36.94 28.68
N LYS A 2 14.96 37.50 27.45
CA LYS A 2 14.43 36.79 26.27
C LYS A 2 15.51 35.84 25.76
N LYS A 3 15.29 34.53 25.80
CA LYS A 3 16.06 33.56 25.03
C LYS A 3 15.27 33.24 23.76
N GLN A 4 15.78 33.70 22.64
CA GLN A 4 15.40 33.20 21.34
C GLN A 4 15.90 31.76 21.20
N ILE A 5 15.00 30.83 20.96
CA ILE A 5 15.34 29.48 20.55
C ILE A 5 15.17 29.43 19.04
N VAL A 6 16.28 29.19 18.36
CA VAL A 6 16.38 29.01 16.92
C VAL A 6 15.85 27.63 16.56
N LEU A 7 14.91 27.60 15.61
CA LEU A 7 14.33 26.40 15.01
C LEU A 7 15.40 25.51 14.38
N ALA A 8 15.37 24.24 14.72
CA ALA A 8 15.79 23.17 13.80
C ALA A 8 14.54 22.62 13.11
N THR A 9 14.20 23.22 11.98
CA THR A 9 13.16 22.71 11.08
C THR A 9 13.76 21.66 10.17
N THR A 10 13.39 20.42 10.37
CA THR A 10 13.45 19.42 9.29
C THR A 10 12.30 18.44 9.44
N PHE A 11 11.47 18.40 8.38
CA PHE A 11 10.33 17.51 8.10
C PHE A 11 9.01 17.87 8.81
N VAL A 12 8.15 18.50 8.16
CA VAL A 12 7.04 18.27 7.26
C VAL A 12 6.41 19.62 6.89
N LEU A 13 6.78 20.18 5.76
CA LEU A 13 6.03 21.23 5.11
C LEU A 13 5.14 20.59 4.06
N VAL A 14 3.88 20.34 4.41
CA VAL A 14 2.81 20.12 3.42
C VAL A 14 2.13 21.45 3.18
N LEU A 15 2.31 21.96 1.98
CA LEU A 15 1.57 23.11 1.45
C LEU A 15 0.06 22.79 1.42
N SER A 16 -0.70 23.45 2.26
CA SER A 16 -2.14 23.59 2.10
C SER A 16 -2.41 24.64 1.02
N SER A 17 -2.66 24.22 -0.21
CA SER A 17 -3.21 25.09 -1.26
C SER A 17 -4.71 24.85 -1.38
N LEU A 18 -5.45 25.89 -1.02
CA LEU A 18 -6.81 26.27 -1.42
C LEU A 18 -7.51 25.32 -2.40
N TYR A 19 -8.54 24.63 -1.94
CA TYR A 19 -9.53 24.02 -2.82
C TYR A 19 -10.89 24.70 -2.62
N CYS A 20 -11.37 25.34 -3.67
CA CYS A 20 -12.73 25.86 -3.80
C CYS A 20 -13.66 24.71 -4.19
N PRO A 21 -14.83 24.51 -3.57
CA PRO A 21 -15.69 23.40 -3.93
C PRO A 21 -16.50 23.73 -5.18
N GLU A 22 -16.15 23.08 -6.31
CA GLU A 22 -17.05 23.00 -7.44
C GLU A 22 -18.15 21.95 -7.19
N SER A 23 -19.37 22.30 -7.56
CA SER A 23 -20.59 21.50 -7.45
C SER A 23 -20.42 20.10 -8.05
N GLN A 24 -20.50 19.05 -7.24
CA GLN A 24 -20.47 17.66 -7.67
C GLN A 24 -21.70 17.32 -8.51
N ALA A 25 -21.54 17.18 -9.82
CA ALA A 25 -22.51 16.53 -10.68
C ALA A 25 -22.62 15.04 -10.26
N ALA A 26 -23.84 14.56 -10.07
CA ALA A 26 -24.12 13.20 -9.62
C ALA A 26 -23.39 12.16 -10.47
N ALA A 27 -22.58 11.33 -9.83
CA ALA A 27 -21.71 10.37 -10.50
C ALA A 27 -22.50 9.38 -11.38
N LYS A 28 -22.06 9.19 -12.62
CA LYS A 28 -22.77 8.37 -13.63
C LYS A 28 -22.72 6.88 -13.26
N PRO A 29 -23.78 6.08 -13.52
CA PRO A 29 -23.76 4.62 -13.29
C PRO A 29 -22.59 3.93 -13.98
N LYS A 30 -21.83 3.09 -13.25
CA LYS A 30 -20.72 2.28 -13.78
C LYS A 30 -20.76 0.84 -13.22
N LEU A 31 -20.22 -0.13 -13.99
CA LEU A 31 -20.05 -1.51 -13.51
C LEU A 31 -18.87 -1.62 -12.53
N SER A 32 -18.97 -2.54 -11.60
CA SER A 32 -17.87 -2.91 -10.70
C SER A 32 -16.64 -3.47 -11.42
N LYS A 33 -16.87 -4.19 -12.55
CA LYS A 33 -15.81 -4.71 -13.44
C LYS A 33 -16.29 -4.64 -14.89
N THR A 34 -15.41 -4.23 -15.80
CA THR A 34 -15.69 -4.20 -17.26
C THR A 34 -15.11 -5.41 -17.98
N LYS A 35 -14.13 -6.05 -17.38
CA LYS A 35 -13.53 -7.34 -17.80
C LYS A 35 -13.62 -8.32 -16.63
N LEU A 36 -13.80 -9.61 -16.88
CA LEU A 36 -13.92 -10.67 -15.89
C LEU A 36 -13.40 -11.97 -16.47
N THR A 37 -12.42 -12.60 -15.83
CA THR A 37 -11.93 -13.92 -16.19
C THR A 37 -12.40 -14.94 -15.15
N LEU A 38 -12.98 -16.06 -15.59
CA LEU A 38 -13.47 -17.13 -14.72
C LEU A 38 -13.06 -18.49 -15.27
N THR A 39 -12.80 -19.44 -14.38
CA THR A 39 -12.69 -20.85 -14.75
C THR A 39 -14.09 -21.48 -14.84
N VAL A 40 -14.28 -22.47 -15.70
CA VAL A 40 -15.53 -23.22 -15.80
C VAL A 40 -16.00 -23.69 -14.43
N GLY A 41 -17.27 -23.48 -14.10
CA GLY A 41 -17.89 -23.79 -12.82
C GLY A 41 -17.79 -22.67 -11.75
N LYS A 42 -16.89 -21.70 -11.91
CA LYS A 42 -16.75 -20.59 -10.94
C LYS A 42 -17.75 -19.48 -11.21
N THR A 43 -18.05 -18.72 -10.14
CA THR A 43 -18.99 -17.59 -10.20
C THR A 43 -18.32 -16.31 -9.72
N ALA A 44 -18.81 -15.14 -10.19
CA ALA A 44 -18.43 -13.83 -9.68
C ALA A 44 -19.64 -12.89 -9.68
N LYS A 45 -19.67 -11.94 -8.75
CA LYS A 45 -20.75 -10.96 -8.62
C LYS A 45 -20.37 -9.65 -9.29
N LEU A 46 -21.15 -9.18 -10.26
CA LEU A 46 -21.09 -7.84 -10.83
C LEU A 46 -22.08 -6.92 -10.11
N LYS A 47 -21.67 -5.69 -9.80
CA LYS A 47 -22.51 -4.64 -9.22
C LYS A 47 -22.53 -3.43 -10.14
N VAL A 48 -23.61 -2.66 -10.17
CA VAL A 48 -23.66 -1.33 -10.76
C VAL A 48 -23.52 -0.32 -9.64
N LYS A 49 -22.43 0.47 -9.66
CA LYS A 49 -22.15 1.56 -8.73
C LYS A 49 -22.89 2.84 -9.22
N ASN A 50 -23.18 3.76 -8.29
CA ASN A 50 -23.84 5.04 -8.56
C ASN A 50 -25.22 4.92 -9.22
N TYR A 51 -25.99 3.88 -8.86
CA TYR A 51 -27.35 3.67 -9.34
C TYR A 51 -28.20 2.97 -8.28
N LYS A 52 -29.28 3.64 -7.86
CA LYS A 52 -30.21 3.13 -6.81
C LYS A 52 -31.43 2.38 -7.37
N GLY A 53 -31.59 2.31 -8.71
CA GLY A 53 -32.73 1.66 -9.35
C GLY A 53 -32.50 0.19 -9.67
N THR A 54 -33.53 -0.47 -10.22
CA THR A 54 -33.47 -1.88 -10.63
C THR A 54 -32.56 -2.06 -11.84
N VAL A 55 -31.60 -2.99 -11.74
CA VAL A 55 -30.70 -3.35 -12.84
C VAL A 55 -31.17 -4.60 -13.52
N LYS A 56 -31.35 -4.55 -14.88
CA LYS A 56 -31.67 -5.73 -15.70
C LYS A 56 -30.38 -6.30 -16.30
N TRP A 57 -30.13 -7.58 -16.03
CA TRP A 57 -28.90 -8.28 -16.44
C TRP A 57 -29.17 -9.21 -17.62
N SER A 58 -28.24 -9.29 -18.57
CA SER A 58 -28.30 -10.22 -19.70
C SER A 58 -26.90 -10.66 -20.13
N SER A 59 -26.83 -11.84 -20.77
CA SER A 59 -25.61 -12.37 -21.40
C SER A 59 -25.89 -12.60 -22.88
N ASN A 60 -24.95 -12.21 -23.75
CA ASN A 60 -25.02 -12.47 -25.18
C ASN A 60 -24.71 -13.93 -25.55
N LYS A 61 -24.02 -14.67 -24.64
CA LYS A 61 -23.65 -16.09 -24.82
C LYS A 61 -23.88 -16.87 -23.52
N LYS A 62 -25.14 -17.14 -23.17
CA LYS A 62 -25.54 -17.84 -21.93
C LYS A 62 -24.90 -19.22 -21.76
N LYS A 63 -24.53 -19.90 -22.86
CA LYS A 63 -23.83 -21.20 -22.84
C LYS A 63 -22.35 -21.07 -22.39
N VAL A 64 -21.75 -19.89 -22.57
CA VAL A 64 -20.38 -19.59 -22.12
C VAL A 64 -20.40 -19.02 -20.70
N ALA A 65 -21.16 -17.97 -20.48
CA ALA A 65 -21.35 -17.36 -19.15
C ALA A 65 -22.81 -16.89 -18.98
N ALA A 66 -23.46 -17.33 -17.93
CA ALA A 66 -24.81 -16.87 -17.55
C ALA A 66 -24.74 -15.81 -16.46
N VAL A 67 -25.78 -14.98 -16.33
CA VAL A 67 -25.90 -13.99 -15.25
C VAL A 67 -27.29 -14.06 -14.61
N SER A 68 -27.35 -14.00 -13.29
CA SER A 68 -28.59 -13.99 -12.51
C SER A 68 -29.20 -12.59 -12.42
N LYS A 69 -30.45 -12.49 -11.96
CA LYS A 69 -31.11 -11.20 -11.64
C LYS A 69 -30.36 -10.37 -10.59
N LYS A 70 -29.56 -11.02 -9.75
CA LYS A 70 -28.74 -10.37 -8.69
C LYS A 70 -27.32 -10.00 -9.16
N GLY A 71 -27.00 -10.17 -10.48
CA GLY A 71 -25.70 -9.84 -11.06
C GLY A 71 -24.61 -10.90 -10.85
N VAL A 72 -24.96 -12.12 -10.39
CA VAL A 72 -24.00 -13.21 -10.26
C VAL A 72 -23.77 -13.85 -11.63
N VAL A 73 -22.52 -13.80 -12.11
CA VAL A 73 -22.06 -14.42 -13.35
C VAL A 73 -21.56 -15.83 -13.07
N THR A 74 -22.02 -16.81 -13.83
CA THR A 74 -21.60 -18.21 -13.74
C THR A 74 -20.90 -18.62 -15.02
N ALA A 75 -19.65 -19.07 -14.94
CA ALA A 75 -18.87 -19.58 -16.06
C ALA A 75 -19.27 -21.02 -16.38
N LYS A 76 -19.75 -21.29 -17.61
CA LYS A 76 -20.30 -22.60 -18.01
C LYS A 76 -19.42 -23.36 -19.01
N LYS A 77 -18.79 -22.69 -19.95
CA LYS A 77 -17.95 -23.29 -21.01
C LYS A 77 -16.84 -22.33 -21.40
N LYS A 78 -15.65 -22.87 -21.75
CA LYS A 78 -14.52 -22.08 -22.29
C LYS A 78 -14.99 -21.18 -23.45
N GLY A 79 -14.56 -19.92 -23.42
CA GLY A 79 -14.91 -18.94 -24.44
C GLY A 79 -15.10 -17.54 -23.86
N THR A 80 -15.59 -16.63 -24.69
CA THR A 80 -15.86 -15.23 -24.30
C THR A 80 -17.34 -14.90 -24.43
N ALA A 81 -17.89 -14.22 -23.42
CA ALA A 81 -19.24 -13.70 -23.39
C ALA A 81 -19.23 -12.22 -22.98
N VAL A 82 -20.29 -11.47 -23.32
CA VAL A 82 -20.51 -10.11 -22.82
C VAL A 82 -21.73 -10.10 -21.92
N ILE A 83 -21.53 -9.73 -20.67
CA ILE A 83 -22.63 -9.47 -19.73
C ILE A 83 -23.01 -7.99 -19.85
N THR A 84 -24.31 -7.72 -19.99
CA THR A 84 -24.85 -6.37 -20.06
C THR A 84 -25.75 -6.10 -18.86
N ALA A 85 -25.48 -4.99 -18.18
CA ALA A 85 -26.32 -4.41 -17.13
C ALA A 85 -27.07 -3.20 -17.70
N LYS A 86 -28.38 -3.21 -17.71
CA LYS A 86 -29.22 -2.06 -18.06
C LYS A 86 -29.65 -1.36 -16.78
N ALA A 87 -29.09 -0.17 -16.55
CA ALA A 87 -29.37 0.71 -15.40
C ALA A 87 -30.09 1.96 -15.91
N GLY A 88 -31.42 1.97 -15.83
CA GLY A 88 -32.25 2.98 -16.46
C GLY A 88 -32.07 2.99 -17.99
N LYS A 89 -31.76 4.15 -18.56
CA LYS A 89 -31.46 4.32 -19.99
C LYS A 89 -30.07 3.86 -20.41
N LYS A 90 -29.12 3.61 -19.43
CA LYS A 90 -27.74 3.22 -19.73
C LYS A 90 -27.57 1.71 -19.83
N LYS A 91 -26.76 1.28 -20.81
CA LYS A 91 -26.28 -0.10 -20.98
C LYS A 91 -24.80 -0.15 -20.67
N LEU A 92 -24.42 -0.90 -19.64
CA LEU A 92 -23.04 -1.11 -19.19
C LEU A 92 -22.62 -2.53 -19.56
N LYS A 93 -21.42 -2.73 -20.09
CA LYS A 93 -20.96 -4.03 -20.62
C LYS A 93 -19.74 -4.52 -19.86
N CYS A 94 -19.68 -5.83 -19.55
CA CYS A 94 -18.55 -6.53 -19.00
C CYS A 94 -18.16 -7.67 -19.96
N LYS A 95 -16.89 -7.72 -20.40
CA LYS A 95 -16.35 -8.83 -21.18
C LYS A 95 -15.94 -9.95 -20.21
N VAL A 96 -16.53 -11.13 -20.36
CA VAL A 96 -16.27 -12.31 -19.53
C VAL A 96 -15.50 -13.33 -20.35
N THR A 97 -14.30 -13.69 -19.93
CA THR A 97 -13.47 -14.76 -20.51
C THR A 97 -13.54 -15.97 -19.60
N VAL A 98 -13.93 -17.12 -20.13
CA VAL A 98 -14.01 -18.38 -19.40
C VAL A 98 -12.89 -19.32 -19.85
N LYS A 99 -12.01 -19.71 -18.90
CA LYS A 99 -10.91 -20.65 -19.11
C LYS A 99 -11.32 -22.07 -18.64
N MET A 100 -10.67 -23.11 -19.15
CA MET A 100 -10.82 -24.49 -18.62
C MET A 100 -10.04 -24.61 -17.31
N ALA A 101 -10.53 -25.46 -16.40
CA ALA A 101 -9.72 -25.87 -15.25
C ALA A 101 -8.48 -26.66 -15.75
N ALA A 102 -7.31 -26.42 -15.17
CA ALA A 102 -6.14 -27.23 -15.43
C ALA A 102 -6.41 -28.66 -14.95
N ASN A 103 -6.15 -29.66 -15.79
CA ASN A 103 -6.29 -31.08 -15.45
C ASN A 103 -5.19 -31.42 -14.41
N LYS A 104 -5.59 -31.65 -13.16
CA LYS A 104 -4.72 -32.31 -12.17
C LYS A 104 -4.85 -33.82 -12.38
N ASN A 105 -3.94 -34.40 -13.13
CA ASN A 105 -3.67 -35.83 -13.07
C ASN A 105 -2.16 -36.01 -13.05
N THR A 106 -1.60 -36.37 -11.88
CA THR A 106 -0.58 -37.39 -11.67
C THR A 106 -0.25 -37.49 -10.17
N GLN A 107 -0.63 -38.63 -9.65
CA GLN A 107 -0.01 -39.50 -8.65
C GLN A 107 0.85 -38.88 -7.51
N THR A 108 0.37 -39.12 -6.31
CA THR A 108 1.09 -39.15 -5.02
C THR A 108 2.17 -40.23 -5.01
N PRO A 109 3.24 -40.04 -4.23
CA PRO A 109 3.58 -41.01 -3.19
C PRO A 109 3.51 -40.41 -1.78
N ASP A 110 3.16 -41.26 -0.86
CA ASP A 110 2.90 -41.10 0.56
C ASP A 110 4.13 -40.71 1.40
N PRO A 111 3.93 -40.42 2.71
CA PRO A 111 4.73 -39.46 3.46
C PRO A 111 5.90 -40.12 4.21
N VAL A 112 7.00 -39.39 4.35
CA VAL A 112 8.01 -39.65 5.36
C VAL A 112 8.05 -38.46 6.34
N THR A 113 7.69 -38.80 7.57
CA THR A 113 7.87 -37.99 8.78
C THR A 113 9.35 -37.73 9.05
N THR A 114 9.73 -36.49 9.27
CA THR A 114 10.70 -36.12 10.31
C THR A 114 10.55 -34.64 10.67
N ALA A 115 10.43 -34.42 11.95
CA ALA A 115 10.46 -33.11 12.61
C ALA A 115 11.86 -32.49 12.54
N SER A 116 11.96 -31.19 12.48
CA SER A 116 12.86 -30.37 13.29
C SER A 116 13.17 -29.01 12.67
N ALA A 117 13.10 -28.03 13.56
CA ALA A 117 13.83 -26.75 13.60
C ALA A 117 13.50 -25.66 12.56
N ALA A 118 12.92 -24.60 13.09
CA ALA A 118 12.88 -23.27 12.50
C ALA A 118 14.28 -22.65 12.40
N PRO A 119 14.62 -21.97 11.32
CA PRO A 119 15.79 -21.11 11.29
C PRO A 119 15.43 -19.67 11.67
N ALA A 120 16.32 -19.10 12.48
CA ALA A 120 16.27 -17.74 12.98
C ALA A 120 16.24 -16.69 11.87
N ILE A 121 15.45 -15.64 12.12
CA ILE A 121 15.39 -14.44 11.29
C ILE A 121 16.64 -13.61 11.54
N THR A 122 17.51 -13.51 10.54
CA THR A 122 18.60 -12.55 10.51
C THR A 122 18.08 -11.19 10.04
N GLN A 123 18.26 -10.20 10.88
CA GLN A 123 17.93 -8.81 10.64
C GLN A 123 18.75 -8.24 9.47
N ASN A 124 18.11 -7.52 8.60
CA ASN A 124 18.74 -6.73 7.53
C ASN A 124 19.15 -5.36 8.10
N PRO A 125 20.36 -4.87 7.83
CA PRO A 125 20.84 -3.61 8.41
C PRO A 125 20.30 -2.39 7.65
N ALA A 126 19.95 -1.37 8.43
CA ALA A 126 19.55 -0.05 8.01
C ALA A 126 20.66 0.67 7.21
N ILE A 127 20.26 1.38 6.15
CA ILE A 127 21.13 2.29 5.40
C ILE A 127 21.13 3.63 6.15
N THR A 128 22.23 3.97 6.80
CA THR A 128 22.52 5.33 7.29
C THR A 128 23.52 6.01 6.36
N ASN A 129 23.12 7.12 5.76
CA ASN A 129 24.04 8.06 5.12
C ASN A 129 24.74 8.90 6.20
N GLY A 130 26.06 8.83 6.23
CA GLY A 130 26.89 9.69 7.06
C GLY A 130 28.25 9.90 6.42
N SER A 131 28.44 11.11 5.88
CA SER A 131 29.70 11.62 5.35
C SER A 131 30.59 12.08 6.52
N THR A 132 31.77 11.53 6.67
CA THR A 132 32.92 12.29 7.27
C THR A 132 34.25 11.73 6.76
N SER A 133 35.07 12.65 6.30
CA SER A 133 36.49 12.49 5.92
C SER A 133 37.37 12.23 7.11
N SER A 134 38.33 11.32 7.02
CA SER A 134 39.64 11.44 7.70
C SER A 134 40.69 10.48 7.13
N THR A 135 41.74 11.07 6.66
CA THR A 135 43.19 10.76 6.58
C THR A 135 43.71 9.33 6.83
N ASN A 136 44.50 8.94 5.82
CA ASN A 136 45.37 7.79 5.70
C ASN A 136 46.54 7.82 6.74
N PRO A 137 47.07 6.65 7.13
CA PRO A 137 48.52 6.47 6.93
C PRO A 137 48.89 5.12 6.23
N ALA A 138 50.02 5.19 5.59
CA ALA A 138 50.63 4.20 4.71
C ALA A 138 50.79 2.80 5.29
N ALA A 139 50.59 1.78 4.48
CA ALA A 139 51.01 0.42 4.71
C ALA A 139 51.65 -0.21 3.45
N THR A 140 52.72 -0.87 3.68
CA THR A 140 53.68 -1.60 2.84
C THR A 140 53.06 -2.59 1.82
N PRO A 141 53.78 -2.91 0.71
CA PRO A 141 53.29 -3.76 -0.38
C PRO A 141 53.28 -5.23 0.04
N LYS A 142 52.12 -5.88 -0.12
CA LYS A 142 51.98 -7.34 -0.11
C LYS A 142 51.84 -7.89 -1.51
N THR A 143 52.55 -8.97 -1.75
CA THR A 143 52.62 -9.87 -2.89
C THR A 143 51.30 -10.09 -3.62
N PRO A 144 51.29 -10.32 -4.97
CA PRO A 144 50.06 -10.55 -5.72
C PRO A 144 49.41 -11.88 -5.33
N GLY A 145 48.32 -11.77 -4.54
CA GLY A 145 47.41 -12.88 -4.32
C GLY A 145 46.64 -13.23 -5.60
N THR A 146 46.60 -14.47 -5.95
CA THR A 146 45.79 -15.09 -6.99
C THR A 146 44.40 -14.48 -7.03
N ALA A 147 44.04 -13.90 -8.17
CA ALA A 147 42.68 -13.39 -8.42
C ALA A 147 41.67 -14.51 -8.16
N ALA A 148 40.67 -14.21 -7.35
CA ALA A 148 39.50 -15.08 -7.19
C ALA A 148 38.90 -15.35 -8.57
N PRO A 149 38.39 -16.57 -8.85
CA PRO A 149 37.81 -16.88 -10.15
C PRO A 149 36.64 -15.91 -10.41
N THR A 150 36.77 -15.12 -11.46
CA THR A 150 35.69 -14.32 -12.02
C THR A 150 34.57 -15.29 -12.39
N LYS A 151 33.43 -15.25 -11.70
CA LYS A 151 32.24 -15.99 -12.12
C LYS A 151 31.97 -15.67 -13.57
N ASP A 152 31.84 -16.72 -14.41
CA ASP A 152 31.42 -16.56 -15.79
C ASP A 152 30.17 -15.65 -15.88
N PRO A 153 30.10 -14.81 -16.91
CA PRO A 153 28.93 -13.93 -17.06
C PRO A 153 27.66 -14.79 -17.17
N ILE A 154 26.62 -14.40 -16.41
CA ILE A 154 25.33 -15.10 -16.41
C ILE A 154 24.81 -15.17 -17.85
N LYS A 155 24.60 -16.39 -18.38
CA LYS A 155 23.96 -16.60 -19.67
C LYS A 155 22.49 -16.31 -19.55
N LYS A 156 22.05 -15.11 -19.98
CA LYS A 156 20.67 -14.65 -19.94
C LYS A 156 19.75 -15.53 -20.80
N ASN A 157 18.50 -15.69 -20.39
CA ASN A 157 17.47 -16.34 -21.19
C ASN A 157 17.26 -15.54 -22.49
N PRO A 158 17.50 -16.12 -23.68
CA PRO A 158 17.50 -15.35 -24.93
C PRO A 158 16.14 -14.73 -25.25
N ALA A 159 15.04 -15.40 -24.93
CA ALA A 159 13.70 -14.90 -25.21
C ALA A 159 13.36 -13.69 -24.33
N GLN A 160 13.67 -13.76 -23.02
CA GLN A 160 13.45 -12.63 -22.10
C GLN A 160 14.40 -11.47 -22.41
N GLU A 161 15.65 -11.76 -22.75
CA GLU A 161 16.61 -10.73 -23.16
C GLU A 161 16.16 -9.98 -24.42
N GLN A 162 15.69 -10.71 -25.44
CA GLN A 162 15.17 -10.11 -26.66
C GLN A 162 13.90 -9.29 -26.40
N ALA A 163 12.94 -9.82 -25.65
CA ALA A 163 11.70 -9.10 -25.30
C ALA A 163 12.00 -7.81 -24.53
N LEU A 164 12.95 -7.87 -23.58
CA LEU A 164 13.36 -6.70 -22.81
C LEU A 164 14.03 -5.64 -23.68
N LYS A 165 14.94 -6.03 -24.59
CA LYS A 165 15.57 -5.11 -25.55
C LYS A 165 14.55 -4.40 -26.43
N GLN A 166 13.61 -5.14 -27.00
CA GLN A 166 12.54 -4.57 -27.83
C GLN A 166 11.67 -3.59 -27.06
N MET A 167 11.34 -3.92 -25.78
CA MET A 167 10.58 -3.04 -24.92
C MET A 167 11.36 -1.74 -24.63
N ILE A 168 12.64 -1.84 -24.27
CA ILE A 168 13.53 -0.70 -24.01
C ILE A 168 13.66 0.18 -25.25
N GLU A 169 13.93 -0.41 -26.43
CA GLU A 169 14.04 0.31 -27.69
C GLU A 169 12.78 1.12 -28.01
N LYS A 170 11.60 0.48 -27.86
CA LYS A 170 10.31 1.15 -28.09
C LYS A 170 10.09 2.30 -27.12
N LEU A 171 10.26 2.06 -25.81
CA LEU A 171 10.03 3.07 -24.79
C LEU A 171 10.99 4.24 -24.89
N ASN A 172 12.28 3.98 -25.19
CA ASN A 172 13.26 5.05 -25.40
C ASN A 172 13.01 5.84 -26.70
N ALA A 173 12.47 5.20 -27.74
CA ALA A 173 12.02 5.90 -28.94
C ALA A 173 10.81 6.81 -28.64
N ASP A 174 9.97 6.45 -27.68
CA ASP A 174 8.82 7.23 -27.20
C ASP A 174 9.21 8.29 -26.13
N GLY A 175 10.55 8.47 -25.87
CA GLY A 175 11.09 9.53 -25.01
C GLY A 175 11.44 9.10 -23.59
N ALA A 176 11.38 7.81 -23.26
CA ALA A 176 11.89 7.31 -21.99
C ALA A 176 13.44 7.35 -21.95
N THR A 177 13.99 7.20 -20.75
CA THR A 177 15.45 7.22 -20.51
C THR A 177 15.89 5.94 -19.79
N ILE A 178 15.46 4.79 -20.32
CA ILE A 178 15.74 3.49 -19.73
C ILE A 178 17.17 3.06 -20.06
N PRO A 179 17.98 2.62 -19.06
CA PRO A 179 19.32 2.09 -19.31
C PRO A 179 19.30 0.87 -20.24
N THR A 180 20.19 0.87 -21.22
CA THR A 180 20.28 -0.19 -22.25
C THR A 180 21.26 -1.30 -21.91
N ASP A 181 22.18 -1.09 -20.95
CA ASP A 181 23.10 -2.14 -20.49
C ASP A 181 22.37 -3.14 -19.57
N LEU A 182 22.01 -4.27 -20.12
CA LEU A 182 21.33 -5.34 -19.39
C LEU A 182 22.22 -6.06 -18.35
N ASN A 183 23.49 -5.67 -18.21
CA ASN A 183 24.40 -6.13 -17.16
C ASN A 183 24.46 -5.17 -15.97
N ASP A 184 23.81 -4.01 -16.06
CA ASP A 184 23.69 -3.10 -14.94
C ASP A 184 22.82 -3.73 -13.84
N LYS A 185 23.48 -4.20 -12.77
CA LYS A 185 22.84 -4.89 -11.65
C LYS A 185 21.95 -3.98 -10.76
N LYS A 186 22.02 -2.67 -10.96
CA LYS A 186 21.12 -1.72 -10.27
C LYS A 186 19.77 -1.68 -10.98
N THR A 187 19.77 -1.85 -12.29
CA THR A 187 18.57 -1.76 -13.13
C THR A 187 17.98 -3.14 -13.42
N TYR A 188 18.81 -4.18 -13.63
CA TYR A 188 18.36 -5.50 -14.05
C TYR A 188 18.93 -6.60 -13.16
N ILE A 189 18.07 -7.40 -12.57
CA ILE A 189 18.44 -8.54 -11.73
C ILE A 189 18.15 -9.83 -12.50
N TRP A 190 19.21 -10.59 -12.78
CA TRP A 190 19.13 -11.88 -13.46
C TRP A 190 19.48 -13.00 -12.47
N SER A 191 18.68 -14.06 -12.43
CA SER A 191 18.98 -15.26 -11.64
C SER A 191 20.22 -15.98 -12.18
N ASN A 192 20.79 -16.91 -11.39
CA ASN A 192 21.90 -17.74 -11.84
C ASN A 192 21.53 -18.62 -13.05
N GLU A 193 20.23 -18.87 -13.27
CA GLU A 193 19.68 -19.59 -14.42
C GLU A 193 19.46 -18.67 -15.64
N GLY A 194 19.80 -17.39 -15.54
CA GLY A 194 19.64 -16.41 -16.59
C GLY A 194 18.21 -15.89 -16.77
N LYS A 195 17.31 -16.09 -15.81
CA LYS A 195 15.97 -15.54 -15.87
C LYS A 195 15.93 -14.14 -15.27
N LEU A 196 15.19 -13.24 -15.87
CA LEU A 196 14.99 -11.88 -15.36
C LEU A 196 14.07 -11.94 -14.12
N THR A 197 14.59 -11.50 -12.99
CA THR A 197 13.87 -11.53 -11.71
C THR A 197 13.62 -10.15 -11.13
N GLY A 198 14.31 -9.11 -11.58
CA GLY A 198 14.08 -7.76 -11.12
C GLY A 198 14.35 -6.69 -12.15
N ILE A 199 13.54 -5.64 -12.10
CA ILE A 199 13.66 -4.44 -12.92
C ILE A 199 13.48 -3.23 -12.03
N SER A 200 14.38 -2.23 -12.17
CA SER A 200 14.21 -0.89 -11.60
C SER A 200 14.27 0.14 -12.72
N TRP A 201 13.12 0.72 -13.04
CA TRP A 201 12.94 1.78 -14.01
C TRP A 201 12.34 3.04 -13.35
N SER A 202 12.83 3.33 -12.16
CA SER A 202 12.45 4.51 -11.40
C SER A 202 12.89 5.78 -12.13
N SER A 203 11.97 6.74 -12.28
CA SER A 203 12.22 8.06 -12.86
C SER A 203 12.85 8.01 -14.28
N CYS A 204 12.41 7.06 -15.09
CA CYS A 204 12.89 6.87 -16.46
C CYS A 204 12.05 7.60 -17.52
N ASN A 205 11.17 8.53 -17.11
CA ASN A 205 10.30 9.29 -18.00
C ASN A 205 9.42 8.39 -18.92
N ILE A 206 8.98 7.24 -18.39
CA ILE A 206 8.12 6.32 -19.12
C ILE A 206 6.70 6.86 -19.09
N SER A 207 6.01 6.87 -20.22
CA SER A 207 4.62 7.31 -20.32
C SER A 207 3.74 6.25 -20.98
N GLY A 208 2.42 6.31 -20.68
CA GLY A 208 1.44 5.42 -21.27
C GLY A 208 1.35 4.05 -20.61
N GLU A 209 1.26 2.99 -21.41
CA GLU A 209 1.04 1.62 -20.95
C GLU A 209 2.35 0.85 -20.86
N LEU A 210 2.55 0.13 -19.78
CA LEU A 210 3.70 -0.72 -19.55
C LEU A 210 3.24 -2.16 -19.30
N ASP A 211 3.73 -3.12 -20.09
CA ASP A 211 3.31 -4.53 -20.09
C ASP A 211 4.48 -5.46 -19.74
N PHE A 212 4.40 -6.08 -18.56
CA PHE A 212 5.37 -7.08 -18.08
C PHE A 212 4.85 -8.52 -18.21
N SER A 213 3.81 -8.78 -18.98
CA SER A 213 3.20 -10.12 -19.12
C SER A 213 4.16 -11.18 -19.70
N ALA A 214 5.25 -10.75 -20.37
CA ALA A 214 6.31 -11.63 -20.87
C ALA A 214 7.32 -12.09 -19.80
N PHE A 215 7.27 -11.54 -18.57
CA PHE A 215 8.30 -11.74 -17.55
C PHE A 215 7.73 -12.45 -16.31
N GLU A 216 7.28 -13.70 -16.48
CA GLU A 216 6.65 -14.53 -15.42
C GLU A 216 7.52 -14.79 -14.19
N THR A 217 8.84 -14.57 -14.31
CA THR A 217 9.83 -14.81 -13.24
C THR A 217 10.18 -13.56 -12.44
N LEU A 218 9.54 -12.41 -12.71
CA LEU A 218 9.76 -11.20 -11.92
C LEU A 218 9.35 -11.39 -10.47
N THR A 219 10.26 -11.02 -9.57
CA THR A 219 10.06 -10.95 -8.12
C THR A 219 10.09 -9.54 -7.60
N TYR A 220 10.73 -8.62 -8.36
CA TYR A 220 10.91 -7.22 -8.03
C TYR A 220 10.62 -6.34 -9.23
N LEU A 221 9.79 -5.34 -9.05
CA LEU A 221 9.49 -4.32 -10.06
C LEU A 221 9.39 -2.95 -9.40
N ASP A 222 10.24 -2.03 -9.85
CA ASP A 222 10.20 -0.62 -9.47
C ASP A 222 10.01 0.23 -10.72
N SER A 223 8.87 0.90 -10.79
CA SER A 223 8.47 1.86 -11.82
C SER A 223 8.10 3.21 -11.21
N TYR A 224 8.64 3.54 -10.04
CA TYR A 224 8.42 4.79 -9.32
C TYR A 224 8.68 6.02 -10.21
N GLY A 225 7.87 7.07 -10.04
CA GLY A 225 8.17 8.39 -10.59
C GLY A 225 8.17 8.44 -12.12
N ASN A 226 7.22 7.78 -12.75
CA ASN A 226 6.98 7.82 -14.18
C ASN A 226 5.64 8.48 -14.50
N ASN A 227 5.17 8.37 -15.74
CA ASN A 227 3.87 8.89 -16.17
C ASN A 227 2.99 7.76 -16.75
N LEU A 228 2.96 6.63 -16.04
CA LEU A 228 2.23 5.44 -16.48
C LEU A 228 0.73 5.63 -16.31
N SER A 229 -0.03 5.35 -17.35
CA SER A 229 -1.49 5.28 -17.32
C SER A 229 -2.02 3.86 -17.08
N SER A 230 -1.19 2.84 -17.33
CA SER A 230 -1.52 1.42 -17.14
C SER A 230 -0.24 0.61 -16.86
N LEU A 231 -0.37 -0.40 -15.99
CA LEU A 231 0.68 -1.36 -15.67
C LEU A 231 0.07 -2.77 -15.75
N ASP A 232 0.56 -3.58 -16.68
CA ASP A 232 0.14 -4.99 -16.82
C ASP A 232 1.18 -5.93 -16.23
N ILE A 233 0.86 -6.52 -15.09
CA ILE A 233 1.62 -7.53 -14.36
C ILE A 233 0.84 -8.83 -14.25
N SER A 234 -0.14 -9.04 -15.14
CA SER A 234 -1.08 -10.17 -15.08
C SER A 234 -0.45 -11.56 -15.14
N ASN A 235 0.81 -11.65 -15.59
CA ASN A 235 1.57 -12.89 -15.69
C ASN A 235 2.85 -12.88 -14.82
N CYS A 236 2.84 -12.14 -13.69
CA CYS A 236 3.95 -12.06 -12.75
C CYS A 236 3.60 -12.73 -11.40
N PRO A 237 3.35 -14.05 -11.35
CA PRO A 237 2.88 -14.73 -10.13
C PRO A 237 3.93 -14.78 -9.02
N SER A 238 5.20 -14.60 -9.36
CA SER A 238 6.32 -14.58 -8.43
C SER A 238 6.63 -13.19 -7.88
N LEU A 239 5.91 -12.14 -8.33
CA LEU A 239 6.18 -10.77 -7.93
C LEU A 239 5.95 -10.61 -6.42
N ALA A 240 7.04 -10.29 -5.71
CA ALA A 240 7.08 -10.14 -4.27
C ALA A 240 7.09 -8.65 -3.87
N GLN A 241 7.72 -7.81 -4.66
CA GLN A 241 7.82 -6.37 -4.38
C GLN A 241 7.44 -5.57 -5.62
N LEU A 242 6.50 -4.65 -5.45
CA LEU A 242 6.03 -3.72 -6.48
C LEU A 242 6.05 -2.30 -5.94
N TYR A 243 6.79 -1.42 -6.60
CA TYR A 243 6.83 0.01 -6.36
C TYR A 243 6.41 0.73 -7.64
N CYS A 244 5.24 1.37 -7.62
CA CYS A 244 4.67 2.08 -8.75
C CYS A 244 4.09 3.45 -8.35
N ASP A 245 4.67 4.03 -7.31
CA ASP A 245 4.29 5.33 -6.80
C ASP A 245 4.55 6.44 -7.80
N ASN A 246 3.86 7.58 -7.61
CA ASN A 246 4.06 8.76 -8.45
C ASN A 246 3.90 8.44 -9.95
N ASN A 247 2.72 7.93 -10.30
CA ASN A 247 2.30 7.63 -11.66
C ASN A 247 0.86 8.15 -11.90
N ASN A 248 0.27 7.83 -13.04
CA ASN A 248 -1.07 8.22 -13.43
C ASN A 248 -2.04 7.03 -13.51
N LEU A 249 -1.80 5.99 -12.69
CA LEU A 249 -2.55 4.75 -12.74
C LEU A 249 -4.00 4.98 -12.27
N GLY A 250 -4.96 4.77 -13.15
CA GLY A 250 -6.39 4.78 -12.80
C GLY A 250 -6.89 3.46 -12.22
N ALA A 251 -6.13 2.38 -12.39
CA ALA A 251 -6.39 1.03 -11.87
C ALA A 251 -5.08 0.25 -11.77
N LEU A 252 -4.97 -0.61 -10.77
CA LEU A 252 -3.88 -1.56 -10.59
C LEU A 252 -4.50 -2.93 -10.29
N ASP A 253 -4.15 -3.96 -11.06
CA ASP A 253 -4.63 -5.34 -10.88
C ASP A 253 -3.49 -6.23 -10.37
N VAL A 254 -3.46 -6.49 -9.06
CA VAL A 254 -2.50 -7.38 -8.39
C VAL A 254 -3.09 -8.77 -8.11
N SER A 255 -4.25 -9.10 -8.71
CA SER A 255 -4.96 -10.37 -8.44
C SER A 255 -4.18 -11.63 -8.83
N ASN A 256 -3.18 -11.50 -9.68
CA ASN A 256 -2.31 -12.60 -10.12
C ASN A 256 -0.91 -12.55 -9.47
N CYS A 257 -0.72 -11.77 -8.41
CA CYS A 257 0.53 -11.64 -7.67
C CYS A 257 0.42 -12.20 -6.23
N PRO A 258 0.17 -13.49 -6.01
CA PRO A 258 -0.06 -14.07 -4.68
C PRO A 258 1.19 -14.06 -3.78
N SER A 259 2.37 -13.85 -4.38
CA SER A 259 3.65 -13.74 -3.64
C SER A 259 3.94 -12.33 -3.13
N LEU A 260 3.05 -11.35 -3.43
CA LEU A 260 3.29 -9.96 -3.12
C LEU A 260 3.31 -9.74 -1.60
N ASN A 261 4.47 -9.28 -1.09
CA ASN A 261 4.68 -8.96 0.31
C ASN A 261 4.90 -7.47 0.56
N SER A 262 5.27 -6.71 -0.47
CA SER A 262 5.44 -5.27 -0.41
C SER A 262 4.81 -4.61 -1.64
N LEU A 263 3.86 -3.73 -1.40
CA LEU A 263 3.18 -2.94 -2.43
C LEU A 263 3.21 -1.47 -2.04
N SER A 264 3.80 -0.64 -2.92
CA SER A 264 3.70 0.80 -2.85
C SER A 264 3.12 1.34 -4.15
N CYS A 265 2.02 2.08 -4.05
CA CYS A 265 1.29 2.66 -5.18
C CYS A 265 0.77 4.08 -4.84
N ASP A 266 1.53 4.81 -4.05
CA ASP A 266 1.21 6.17 -3.62
C ASP A 266 1.14 7.13 -4.80
N HIS A 267 0.43 8.26 -4.61
CA HIS A 267 0.36 9.31 -5.62
C HIS A 267 -0.02 8.78 -7.01
N ASN A 268 -1.18 8.15 -7.08
CA ASN A 268 -1.82 7.67 -8.31
C ASN A 268 -3.28 8.14 -8.36
N ALA A 269 -4.04 7.70 -9.37
CA ALA A 269 -5.46 8.02 -9.51
C ALA A 269 -6.36 6.80 -9.22
N LEU A 270 -5.92 5.88 -8.36
CA LEU A 270 -6.62 4.64 -8.07
C LEU A 270 -7.97 4.91 -7.39
N SER A 271 -9.05 4.44 -7.98
CA SER A 271 -10.39 4.52 -7.36
C SER A 271 -10.80 3.25 -6.61
N SER A 272 -10.02 2.20 -6.73
CA SER A 272 -10.15 0.93 -6.00
C SER A 272 -8.85 0.15 -6.09
N LEU A 273 -8.51 -0.56 -5.02
CA LEU A 273 -7.39 -1.49 -4.94
C LEU A 273 -7.93 -2.80 -4.37
N ASP A 274 -7.67 -3.94 -5.02
CA ASP A 274 -8.12 -5.26 -4.58
C ASP A 274 -6.88 -6.11 -4.25
N VAL A 275 -6.55 -6.21 -2.96
CA VAL A 275 -5.40 -6.98 -2.43
C VAL A 275 -5.84 -8.34 -1.86
N SER A 276 -7.07 -8.78 -2.14
CA SER A 276 -7.66 -10.00 -1.56
C SER A 276 -6.89 -11.31 -1.87
N ASN A 277 -6.04 -11.31 -2.89
CA ASN A 277 -5.18 -12.44 -3.24
C ASN A 277 -3.72 -12.28 -2.75
N CYS A 278 -3.36 -11.16 -2.11
CA CYS A 278 -2.02 -10.88 -1.62
C CYS A 278 -1.87 -11.33 -0.16
N LEU A 279 -2.02 -12.64 0.08
CA LEU A 279 -2.07 -13.22 1.43
C LEU A 279 -0.75 -13.07 2.22
N SER A 280 0.36 -12.79 1.52
CA SER A 280 1.69 -12.60 2.10
C SER A 280 2.04 -11.13 2.33
N LEU A 281 1.08 -10.21 2.17
CA LEU A 281 1.33 -8.78 2.24
C LEU A 281 1.73 -8.37 3.66
N VAL A 282 2.92 -7.76 3.77
CA VAL A 282 3.51 -7.25 5.02
C VAL A 282 3.48 -5.73 5.03
N PHE A 283 3.75 -5.11 3.88
CA PHE A 283 3.77 -3.67 3.69
C PHE A 283 2.81 -3.26 2.58
N LEU A 284 1.92 -2.32 2.88
CA LEU A 284 1.02 -1.68 1.91
C LEU A 284 1.06 -0.17 2.09
N SER A 285 1.45 0.54 1.02
CA SER A 285 1.30 1.98 0.90
C SER A 285 0.45 2.34 -0.32
N CYS A 286 -0.62 3.08 -0.10
CA CYS A 286 -1.56 3.53 -1.14
C CYS A 286 -2.04 4.96 -0.88
N ASN A 287 -1.18 5.81 -0.34
CA ASN A 287 -1.45 7.20 -0.02
C ASN A 287 -1.78 8.02 -1.26
N ASN A 288 -2.48 9.14 -1.06
CA ASN A 288 -2.74 10.09 -2.15
C ASN A 288 -3.34 9.43 -3.39
N ASN A 289 -4.47 8.76 -3.18
CA ASN A 289 -5.27 8.11 -4.21
C ASN A 289 -6.75 8.55 -4.09
N ASN A 290 -7.65 7.93 -4.86
CA ASN A 290 -9.09 8.20 -4.81
C ASN A 290 -9.86 7.01 -4.23
N LEU A 291 -9.26 6.26 -3.29
CA LEU A 291 -9.87 5.07 -2.70
C LEU A 291 -11.05 5.46 -1.81
N SER A 292 -12.22 4.91 -2.08
CA SER A 292 -13.41 5.07 -1.21
C SER A 292 -13.65 3.89 -0.28
N ALA A 293 -12.91 2.80 -0.47
CA ALA A 293 -12.88 1.61 0.37
C ALA A 293 -11.56 0.86 0.14
N LEU A 294 -11.02 0.28 1.17
CA LEU A 294 -9.86 -0.61 1.16
C LEU A 294 -10.22 -1.83 2.01
N ASP A 295 -10.05 -3.04 1.46
CA ASP A 295 -10.32 -4.30 2.14
C ASP A 295 -8.99 -5.05 2.33
N VAL A 296 -8.50 -5.09 3.57
CA VAL A 296 -7.27 -5.78 3.99
C VAL A 296 -7.57 -7.04 4.82
N SER A 297 -8.82 -7.50 4.84
CA SER A 297 -9.26 -8.66 5.64
C SER A 297 -8.53 -9.98 5.32
N ASN A 298 -7.91 -10.05 4.14
CA ASN A 298 -7.11 -11.21 3.72
C ASN A 298 -5.59 -10.98 3.85
N CYS A 299 -5.15 -9.98 4.61
CA CYS A 299 -3.74 -9.63 4.79
C CYS A 299 -3.28 -9.84 6.27
N PRO A 300 -3.32 -11.08 6.82
CA PRO A 300 -3.04 -11.33 8.24
C PRO A 300 -1.58 -11.08 8.64
N SER A 301 -0.68 -10.97 7.66
CA SER A 301 0.74 -10.68 7.88
C SER A 301 1.06 -9.18 7.80
N LEU A 302 0.04 -8.32 7.60
CA LEU A 302 0.25 -6.89 7.42
C LEU A 302 0.80 -6.27 8.70
N ASN A 303 2.01 -5.70 8.58
CA ASN A 303 2.75 -5.04 9.65
C ASN A 303 2.67 -3.51 9.53
N SER A 304 2.67 -3.01 8.29
CA SER A 304 2.59 -1.58 8.02
C SER A 304 1.54 -1.28 6.95
N LEU A 305 0.59 -0.43 7.28
CA LEU A 305 -0.44 0.08 6.39
C LEU A 305 -0.39 1.61 6.36
N SER A 306 -0.23 2.16 5.16
CA SER A 306 -0.32 3.58 4.89
C SER A 306 -1.38 3.82 3.81
N CYS A 307 -2.44 4.56 4.14
CA CYS A 307 -3.58 4.83 3.26
C CYS A 307 -4.10 6.28 3.41
N GLU A 308 -3.20 7.19 3.76
CA GLU A 308 -3.46 8.60 3.96
C GLU A 308 -3.96 9.28 2.67
N TYR A 309 -4.61 10.44 2.84
CA TYR A 309 -5.09 11.24 1.71
C TYR A 309 -5.89 10.44 0.69
N ASN A 310 -6.93 9.78 1.19
CA ASN A 310 -7.92 9.05 0.41
C ASN A 310 -9.35 9.54 0.76
N THR A 311 -10.36 8.78 0.38
CA THR A 311 -11.76 9.09 0.72
C THR A 311 -12.44 7.95 1.46
N LEU A 312 -11.65 7.19 2.24
CA LEU A 312 -12.13 6.03 2.99
C LEU A 312 -13.19 6.45 4.01
N SER A 313 -14.36 5.83 3.97
CA SER A 313 -15.43 6.04 4.95
C SER A 313 -15.40 5.02 6.09
N SER A 314 -14.68 3.95 5.91
CA SER A 314 -14.41 2.89 6.90
C SER A 314 -13.11 2.17 6.56
N LEU A 315 -12.43 1.66 7.57
CA LEU A 315 -11.24 0.83 7.46
C LEU A 315 -11.37 -0.28 8.51
N ASP A 316 -11.32 -1.53 8.07
CA ASP A 316 -11.37 -2.71 8.94
C ASP A 316 -10.00 -3.39 8.95
N VAL A 317 -9.32 -3.31 10.10
CA VAL A 317 -8.00 -3.92 10.35
C VAL A 317 -8.08 -5.07 11.37
N SER A 318 -9.29 -5.57 11.66
CA SER A 318 -9.52 -6.61 12.66
C SER A 318 -8.78 -7.93 12.39
N ASN A 319 -8.42 -8.18 11.14
CA ASN A 319 -7.64 -9.35 10.71
C ASN A 319 -6.14 -9.07 10.54
N CYS A 320 -5.62 -7.95 11.04
CA CYS A 320 -4.21 -7.54 10.93
C CYS A 320 -3.52 -7.53 12.32
N PRO A 321 -3.40 -8.66 13.03
CA PRO A 321 -2.90 -8.69 14.41
C PRO A 321 -1.40 -8.34 14.56
N LEU A 322 -0.66 -8.31 13.44
CA LEU A 322 0.75 -7.94 13.39
C LEU A 322 0.99 -6.47 13.03
N LEU A 323 -0.07 -5.67 12.96
CA LEU A 323 0.02 -4.28 12.53
C LEU A 323 0.74 -3.43 13.59
N GLU A 324 1.93 -2.94 13.24
CA GLU A 324 2.76 -2.06 14.06
C GLU A 324 2.59 -0.59 13.69
N THR A 325 2.37 -0.31 12.40
CA THR A 325 2.22 1.05 11.89
C THR A 325 0.92 1.17 11.10
N LEU A 326 0.06 2.09 11.52
CA LEU A 326 -1.16 2.47 10.80
C LEU A 326 -1.16 3.98 10.57
N LEU A 327 -1.05 4.38 9.29
CA LEU A 327 -1.17 5.76 8.84
C LEU A 327 -2.45 5.85 7.98
N CYS A 328 -3.48 6.51 8.49
CA CYS A 328 -4.79 6.64 7.83
C CYS A 328 -5.38 8.05 7.91
N ASP A 329 -4.50 9.04 8.07
CA ASP A 329 -4.85 10.44 8.14
C ASP A 329 -5.55 10.93 6.88
N ASN A 330 -6.25 12.07 6.99
CA ASN A 330 -6.86 12.71 5.84
C ASN A 330 -7.79 11.78 5.05
N ASN A 331 -8.76 11.20 5.77
CA ASN A 331 -9.79 10.34 5.22
C ASN A 331 -11.20 10.79 5.71
N ASN A 332 -12.20 9.94 5.55
CA ASN A 332 -13.57 10.20 6.02
C ASN A 332 -14.03 9.19 7.06
N LEU A 333 -13.10 8.63 7.85
CA LEU A 333 -13.40 7.59 8.83
C LEU A 333 -14.27 8.16 9.94
N SER A 334 -15.43 7.54 10.18
CA SER A 334 -16.33 7.90 11.31
C SER A 334 -16.14 7.00 12.53
N ALA A 335 -15.46 5.87 12.35
CA ALA A 335 -15.03 4.95 13.40
C ALA A 335 -13.75 4.25 12.93
N LEU A 336 -12.90 3.86 13.87
CA LEU A 336 -11.70 3.06 13.66
C LEU A 336 -11.57 2.10 14.84
N ASP A 337 -11.60 0.80 14.55
CA ASP A 337 -11.42 -0.27 15.53
C ASP A 337 -10.03 -0.89 15.34
N ILE A 338 -9.16 -0.70 16.34
CA ILE A 338 -7.80 -1.25 16.39
C ILE A 338 -7.60 -2.21 17.56
N SER A 339 -8.69 -2.68 18.16
CA SER A 339 -8.66 -3.57 19.33
C SER A 339 -7.90 -4.88 19.09
N ASN A 340 -7.79 -5.32 17.83
CA ASN A 340 -7.03 -6.49 17.41
C ASN A 340 -5.61 -6.18 16.92
N CYS A 341 -5.08 -4.97 17.15
CA CYS A 341 -3.73 -4.55 16.75
C CYS A 341 -2.83 -4.26 17.97
N PRO A 342 -2.57 -5.22 18.87
CA PRO A 342 -1.87 -4.98 20.14
C PRO A 342 -0.39 -4.60 19.96
N LEU A 343 0.19 -4.82 18.77
CA LEU A 343 1.58 -4.49 18.47
C LEU A 343 1.76 -3.07 17.93
N SER A 344 0.66 -2.28 17.83
CA SER A 344 0.73 -0.94 17.28
C SER A 344 1.67 -0.03 18.08
N THR A 345 2.67 0.50 17.37
CA THR A 345 3.65 1.47 17.89
C THR A 345 3.40 2.87 17.34
N VAL A 346 2.87 2.97 16.12
CA VAL A 346 2.54 4.24 15.46
C VAL A 346 1.10 4.17 14.95
N LEU A 347 0.28 5.09 15.43
CA LEU A 347 -1.08 5.31 14.97
C LEU A 347 -1.24 6.77 14.57
N CYS A 348 -1.45 7.03 13.27
CA CYS A 348 -1.84 8.31 12.75
C CYS A 348 -3.23 8.18 12.10
N CYS A 349 -4.22 8.82 12.71
CA CYS A 349 -5.62 8.84 12.26
C CYS A 349 -6.19 10.27 12.30
N GLY A 350 -5.33 11.27 12.22
CA GLY A 350 -5.68 12.68 12.17
C GLY A 350 -6.54 13.05 10.97
N SER A 351 -7.18 14.21 11.01
CA SER A 351 -8.01 14.72 9.90
C SER A 351 -9.04 13.71 9.39
N ASN A 352 -9.83 13.14 10.31
CA ASN A 352 -10.91 12.22 10.05
C ASN A 352 -12.23 12.73 10.68
N LYS A 353 -13.21 11.84 10.90
CA LYS A 353 -14.52 12.18 11.50
C LYS A 353 -14.80 11.34 12.74
N LEU A 354 -13.75 10.89 13.45
CA LEU A 354 -13.85 10.02 14.62
C LEU A 354 -14.52 10.74 15.78
N ASN A 355 -15.53 10.12 16.38
CA ASN A 355 -16.17 10.59 17.60
C ASN A 355 -15.59 9.93 18.86
N THR A 356 -15.02 8.75 18.69
CA THR A 356 -14.36 7.94 19.73
C THR A 356 -13.15 7.26 19.12
N LEU A 357 -12.15 6.98 19.95
CA LEU A 357 -10.98 6.19 19.59
C LEU A 357 -10.65 5.30 20.79
N ASP A 358 -10.77 3.99 20.61
CA ASP A 358 -10.42 2.99 21.62
C ASP A 358 -9.02 2.43 21.32
N ILE A 359 -8.07 2.76 22.21
CA ILE A 359 -6.68 2.31 22.13
C ILE A 359 -6.30 1.44 23.34
N SER A 360 -7.31 0.90 24.06
CA SER A 360 -7.13 0.16 25.31
C SER A 360 -6.28 -1.11 25.20
N ASN A 361 -6.00 -1.61 23.97
CA ASN A 361 -5.10 -2.73 23.71
C ASN A 361 -3.74 -2.32 23.11
N CYS A 362 -3.48 -1.02 22.94
CA CYS A 362 -2.30 -0.52 22.23
C CYS A 362 -1.23 0.01 23.21
N SER A 363 -0.81 -0.80 24.17
CA SER A 363 0.14 -0.38 25.22
C SER A 363 1.55 -0.07 24.70
N SER A 364 1.87 -0.48 23.46
CA SER A 364 3.17 -0.24 22.82
C SER A 364 3.25 1.07 22.04
N LEU A 365 2.17 1.88 22.01
CA LEU A 365 2.15 3.14 21.26
C LEU A 365 3.26 4.09 21.74
N THR A 366 4.06 4.52 20.77
CA THR A 366 5.08 5.56 20.93
C THR A 366 4.68 6.87 20.27
N THR A 367 3.85 6.78 19.23
CA THR A 367 3.33 7.93 18.48
C THR A 367 1.84 7.77 18.25
N LEU A 368 1.08 8.78 18.65
CA LEU A 368 -0.35 8.90 18.40
C LEU A 368 -0.65 10.28 17.81
N ASP A 369 -1.16 10.30 16.56
CA ASP A 369 -1.84 11.44 15.98
C ASP A 369 -3.33 11.11 15.80
N CYS A 370 -4.18 11.80 16.55
CA CYS A 370 -5.63 11.76 16.43
C CYS A 370 -6.22 13.18 16.29
N SER A 371 -5.41 14.13 15.85
CA SER A 371 -5.77 15.53 15.66
C SER A 371 -6.89 15.71 14.62
N ASN A 372 -7.53 16.88 14.62
CA ASN A 372 -8.58 17.22 13.63
C ASN A 372 -9.67 16.14 13.53
N ASN A 373 -10.26 15.76 14.65
CA ASN A 373 -11.35 14.80 14.76
C ASN A 373 -12.51 15.39 15.58
N LYS A 374 -13.39 14.55 16.12
CA LYS A 374 -14.53 14.96 16.97
C LYS A 374 -14.52 14.24 18.32
N LEU A 375 -13.31 13.87 18.80
CA LEU A 375 -13.16 13.14 20.05
C LEU A 375 -13.61 13.99 21.24
N ASN A 376 -14.46 13.42 22.09
CA ASN A 376 -14.87 14.05 23.36
C ASN A 376 -14.03 13.56 24.53
N THR A 377 -13.45 12.40 24.41
CA THR A 377 -12.56 11.75 25.38
C THR A 377 -11.43 11.03 24.66
N LEU A 378 -10.27 10.95 25.31
CA LEU A 378 -9.13 10.16 24.87
C LEU A 378 -8.48 9.53 26.10
N ASP A 379 -8.52 8.21 26.18
CA ASP A 379 -7.88 7.45 27.25
C ASP A 379 -6.52 6.92 26.79
N ILE A 380 -5.45 7.50 27.34
CA ILE A 380 -4.05 7.12 27.07
C ILE A 380 -3.39 6.48 28.29
N SER A 381 -4.18 6.06 29.27
CA SER A 381 -3.69 5.55 30.56
C SER A 381 -2.78 4.33 30.47
N ILE A 382 -2.91 3.52 29.41
CA ILE A 382 -2.04 2.36 29.15
C ILE A 382 -0.82 2.67 28.30
N CYS A 383 -0.73 3.85 27.69
CA CYS A 383 0.27 4.20 26.70
C CYS A 383 1.56 4.75 27.34
N SER A 384 2.15 3.99 28.27
CA SER A 384 3.33 4.44 29.01
C SER A 384 4.59 4.65 28.16
N SER A 385 4.60 4.16 26.93
CA SER A 385 5.69 4.34 25.96
C SER A 385 5.49 5.56 25.05
N LEU A 386 4.39 6.32 25.24
CA LEU A 386 4.03 7.42 24.36
C LEU A 386 5.06 8.56 24.45
N SER A 387 5.65 8.90 23.31
CA SER A 387 6.67 9.94 23.14
C SER A 387 6.11 11.15 22.39
N ILE A 388 5.21 10.93 21.45
CA ILE A 388 4.57 11.96 20.63
C ILE A 388 3.06 11.80 20.72
N LEU A 389 2.37 12.87 21.15
CA LEU A 389 0.91 12.95 21.16
C LEU A 389 0.44 14.21 20.43
N GLU A 390 -0.30 14.02 19.35
CA GLU A 390 -1.03 15.05 18.64
C GLU A 390 -2.52 14.78 18.73
N CYS A 391 -3.25 15.60 19.49
CA CYS A 391 -4.69 15.49 19.69
C CYS A 391 -5.41 16.85 19.55
N PHE A 392 -4.76 17.82 18.89
CA PHE A 392 -5.30 19.15 18.67
C PHE A 392 -6.55 19.13 17.78
N ASP A 393 -7.34 20.23 17.79
CA ASP A 393 -8.61 20.34 17.04
C ASP A 393 -9.55 19.15 17.28
N ASN A 394 -9.92 18.95 18.55
CA ASN A 394 -10.90 17.98 19.00
C ASN A 394 -11.91 18.62 19.99
N ASN A 395 -12.70 17.82 20.71
CA ASN A 395 -13.65 18.28 21.73
C ASN A 395 -13.29 17.79 23.13
N LEU A 396 -12.00 17.49 23.40
CA LEU A 396 -11.55 16.93 24.67
C LEU A 396 -11.80 17.91 25.81
N SER A 397 -12.53 17.48 26.86
CA SER A 397 -12.74 18.25 28.08
C SER A 397 -11.70 17.96 29.16
N SER A 398 -10.99 16.86 29.05
CA SER A 398 -9.87 16.48 29.91
C SER A 398 -8.86 15.64 29.15
N LEU A 399 -7.61 15.65 29.60
CA LEU A 399 -6.54 14.80 29.10
C LEU A 399 -5.63 14.42 30.30
N ASP A 400 -5.59 13.13 30.60
CA ASP A 400 -4.76 12.60 31.68
C ASP A 400 -3.43 12.08 31.10
N THR A 401 -2.33 12.79 31.41
CA THR A 401 -0.99 12.45 30.96
C THR A 401 -0.13 11.77 32.05
N SER A 402 -0.74 11.39 33.18
CA SER A 402 -0.05 10.90 34.39
C SER A 402 0.86 9.68 34.15
N ASN A 403 0.51 8.82 33.18
CA ASN A 403 1.27 7.63 32.80
C ASN A 403 2.24 7.84 31.60
N CYS A 404 2.30 9.04 31.03
CA CYS A 404 3.04 9.32 29.81
C CYS A 404 4.40 9.99 30.13
N SER A 405 5.21 9.38 30.99
CA SER A 405 6.49 9.95 31.46
C SER A 405 7.57 10.08 30.38
N LEU A 406 7.40 9.41 29.23
CA LEU A 406 8.30 9.48 28.08
C LEU A 406 7.88 10.53 27.05
N LEU A 407 6.83 11.29 27.32
CA LEU A 407 6.30 12.27 26.38
C LEU A 407 7.30 13.41 26.16
N THR A 408 7.71 13.61 24.90
CA THR A 408 8.62 14.68 24.47
C THR A 408 7.89 15.76 23.68
N TRP A 409 6.80 15.40 23.02
CA TRP A 409 5.97 16.29 22.21
C TRP A 409 4.50 16.11 22.57
N LEU A 410 3.83 17.21 22.92
CA LEU A 410 2.39 17.25 23.17
C LEU A 410 1.77 18.42 22.42
N SER A 411 0.83 18.13 21.52
CA SER A 411 -0.04 19.11 20.90
C SER A 411 -1.50 18.78 21.22
N CYS A 412 -2.13 19.60 22.06
CA CYS A 412 -3.50 19.46 22.51
C CYS A 412 -4.30 20.77 22.43
N ASP A 413 -3.83 21.71 21.62
CA ASP A 413 -4.49 23.00 21.39
C ASP A 413 -5.84 22.81 20.69
N SER A 414 -6.66 23.89 20.70
CA SER A 414 -8.00 23.88 20.09
C SER A 414 -8.87 22.70 20.58
N ASN A 415 -8.94 22.52 21.91
CA ASN A 415 -9.81 21.59 22.60
C ASN A 415 -10.71 22.32 23.61
N LYS A 416 -11.29 21.61 24.57
CA LYS A 416 -12.12 22.18 25.65
C LYS A 416 -11.54 21.86 27.02
N LEU A 417 -10.22 21.76 27.12
CA LEU A 417 -9.53 21.44 28.38
C LEU A 417 -9.70 22.59 29.37
N ASP A 418 -10.17 22.31 30.58
CA ASP A 418 -10.19 23.27 31.69
C ASP A 418 -8.81 23.35 32.35
N THR A 419 -8.12 22.23 32.48
CA THR A 419 -6.79 22.09 33.07
C THR A 419 -5.99 21.04 32.35
N LEU A 420 -4.67 21.18 32.41
CA LEU A 420 -3.74 20.18 31.89
C LEU A 420 -2.61 19.99 32.90
N ASP A 421 -2.49 18.79 33.48
CA ASP A 421 -1.40 18.43 34.36
C ASP A 421 -0.32 17.67 33.58
N ILE A 422 0.87 18.25 33.48
CA ILE A 422 2.05 17.68 32.82
C ILE A 422 3.19 17.41 33.81
N SER A 423 2.90 17.38 35.10
CA SER A 423 3.90 17.23 36.17
C SER A 423 4.75 15.94 36.04
N ASN A 424 4.16 14.89 35.47
CA ASN A 424 4.84 13.62 35.21
C ASN A 424 5.55 13.55 33.86
N CYS A 425 5.40 14.55 33.00
CA CYS A 425 6.03 14.59 31.67
C CYS A 425 7.40 15.29 31.71
N SER A 426 8.31 14.76 32.51
CA SER A 426 9.63 15.39 32.77
C SER A 426 10.53 15.52 31.53
N LEU A 427 10.27 14.76 30.46
CA LEU A 427 10.99 14.79 29.19
C LEU A 427 10.33 15.70 28.15
N LEU A 428 9.23 16.41 28.50
CA LEU A 428 8.49 17.22 27.54
C LEU A 428 9.31 18.40 27.05
N GLU A 429 9.61 18.41 25.77
CA GLU A 429 10.41 19.46 25.09
C GLU A 429 9.49 20.47 24.39
N THR A 430 8.34 20.02 23.87
CA THR A 430 7.42 20.84 23.09
C THR A 430 6.00 20.65 23.57
N LEU A 431 5.33 21.77 23.88
CA LEU A 431 3.93 21.82 24.30
C LEU A 431 3.17 22.85 23.48
N PHE A 432 2.10 22.42 22.81
CA PHE A 432 1.07 23.27 22.23
C PHE A 432 -0.26 22.99 22.97
N CYS A 433 -0.77 23.95 23.68
CA CYS A 433 -2.02 23.82 24.48
C CYS A 433 -2.93 25.03 24.38
N GLY A 434 -2.67 25.93 23.43
CA GLY A 434 -3.47 27.15 23.20
C GLY A 434 -4.91 26.86 22.79
N ASN A 435 -5.76 27.90 22.82
CA ASN A 435 -7.18 27.81 22.40
C ASN A 435 -8.01 26.78 23.16
N ASN A 436 -7.66 26.48 24.41
CA ASN A 436 -8.49 25.73 25.34
C ASN A 436 -9.33 26.66 26.21
N VAL A 437 -10.26 26.15 27.03
CA VAL A 437 -11.22 26.97 27.82
C VAL A 437 -10.47 27.90 28.78
N ASN A 438 -9.43 27.36 29.46
CA ASN A 438 -8.57 28.09 30.36
C ASN A 438 -7.10 27.79 29.97
N ALA A 439 -6.71 28.21 28.76
CA ALA A 439 -5.34 28.00 28.31
C ALA A 439 -4.35 28.65 29.30
N PRO A 440 -3.34 27.94 29.81
CA PRO A 440 -2.34 28.45 30.72
C PRO A 440 -1.44 29.51 30.07
#